data_49ce9759c134e52f8d1a5af770f13a0b
#
_entry.id   49ce9759c134e52f8d1a5af770f13a0b
#
_cell.length_a   1.000
_cell.length_b   1.000
_cell.length_c   1.000
_cell.angle_alpha   90.00
_cell.angle_beta   90.00
_cell.angle_gamma   90.00
#
_symmetry.space_group_name_H-M   'P 1'
#
loop_
_entity.id
_entity.type
_entity.pdbx_description
1 polymer ?
#
loop_
_entity_poly.entity_id
_entity_poly.type
_entity_poly.pdbx_seq_one_letter_code
_entity_poly.pdbx_strand_id
1 'polypeptide(L)'
;MDCSHMIRYINTYGGIIVLGLSMVNLVRRHPKKMDKQLRNAMVDFYQPFRWVPCFMQSTVETLLKKTKKYPVIIEFQDDQEEFKSQVKKADSILTKQFRSQIKHHYPSVNSCSATLTPAAVESLLEGDPSIKRIHMDREVHALLDVARTSVKANTPAVKDLTGKGITIAVVDTGIYEHKDLAGRIKAFKDVTGNKTAPYDDNGHGTHCAGDAAGNGASSKGKYKGLAPESDLVGVKVLTKMGSGSLSSVMAGIQWCIDNKSKYNINIITMSLGSSAATPAGEDPMVKITDNAWDQGIVVVVAAGNEGPDEKTISSPGISPKVITVGAMNDKNTTVRTDDQVADFSSRGPTIDGLAKPDILSPGVNIVSLRSPNSYLDKQYKNARVDNDYFSLSGTSMATPICAGIAALILQSHPTLTPDQVKQRLLETAENWDLPPYDQGKGYCDAEKAVDMPKKQ
;
A
#
# COMPACT_ATOMS: atom_id res chain seq x y z
N MET A 1 20.14 2.85 26.02
CA MET A 1 21.08 2.23 26.98
C MET A 1 21.30 0.79 26.54
N ASP A 2 22.52 0.47 26.18
CA ASP A 2 22.93 -0.83 25.69
C ASP A 2 22.74 -1.92 26.79
N CYS A 3 22.17 -3.07 26.42
CA CYS A 3 21.98 -4.22 27.32
C CYS A 3 23.28 -4.69 28.02
N SER A 4 24.45 -4.37 27.45
CA SER A 4 25.75 -4.69 28.04
C SER A 4 26.03 -3.92 29.33
N HIS A 5 25.48 -2.72 29.52
CA HIS A 5 25.66 -1.92 30.73
C HIS A 5 24.77 -2.41 31.89
N MET A 6 23.59 -2.95 31.58
CA MET A 6 22.69 -3.49 32.62
C MET A 6 23.21 -4.80 33.20
N ILE A 7 23.88 -5.62 32.39
CA ILE A 7 24.49 -6.90 32.83
C ILE A 7 25.74 -6.67 33.68
N ARG A 8 26.51 -5.60 33.46
CA ARG A 8 27.69 -5.28 34.29
C ARG A 8 27.36 -4.80 35.71
N TYR A 9 26.19 -4.18 35.91
CA TYR A 9 25.78 -3.67 37.24
C TYR A 9 25.32 -4.80 38.20
N ILE A 10 24.93 -5.94 37.68
CA ILE A 10 24.41 -7.08 38.48
C ILE A 10 25.54 -7.96 39.06
N ASN A 11 26.76 -7.89 38.51
CA ASN A 11 27.87 -8.76 38.92
C ASN A 11 28.80 -8.20 40.01
N THR A 12 28.53 -6.99 40.54
CA THR A 12 29.51 -6.32 41.40
C THR A 12 29.14 -6.24 42.90
N TYR A 13 27.95 -6.71 43.32
CA TYR A 13 27.59 -6.72 44.75
C TYR A 13 26.94 -8.04 45.13
N GLY A 14 27.64 -8.79 46.00
CA GLY A 14 27.18 -10.07 46.53
C GLY A 14 25.87 -9.99 47.28
N GLY A 15 24.95 -10.91 46.99
CA GLY A 15 23.78 -11.19 47.81
C GLY A 15 22.44 -10.67 47.29
N ILE A 16 22.27 -10.36 46.01
CA ILE A 16 20.98 -9.98 45.40
C ILE A 16 20.35 -11.19 44.72
N ILE A 17 19.11 -11.53 45.09
CA ILE A 17 18.25 -12.47 44.38
C ILE A 17 18.15 -11.97 42.94
N VAL A 18 18.87 -12.62 42.01
CA VAL A 18 18.83 -12.30 40.59
C VAL A 18 17.41 -12.59 40.13
N LEU A 19 16.67 -11.57 39.76
CA LEU A 19 15.47 -11.71 38.93
C LEU A 19 15.82 -12.65 37.79
N GLY A 20 15.04 -13.71 37.62
CA GLY A 20 15.28 -14.72 36.59
C GLY A 20 15.22 -14.23 35.17
N LEU A 21 14.89 -12.91 34.92
CA LEU A 21 14.74 -12.28 33.61
C LEU A 21 14.12 -13.24 32.60
N SER A 22 13.03 -13.91 33.02
CA SER A 22 12.46 -15.05 32.30
C SER A 22 12.12 -14.73 30.85
N MET A 23 11.64 -13.51 30.58
CA MET A 23 11.32 -13.06 29.19
C MET A 23 12.58 -12.79 28.36
N VAL A 24 13.66 -12.29 28.96
CA VAL A 24 14.95 -12.14 28.27
C VAL A 24 15.51 -13.52 27.92
N ASN A 25 15.40 -14.49 28.84
CA ASN A 25 15.82 -15.86 28.58
C ASN A 25 14.95 -16.54 27.52
N LEU A 26 13.64 -16.27 27.49
CA LEU A 26 12.74 -16.73 26.45
C LEU A 26 13.16 -16.21 25.06
N VAL A 27 13.46 -14.91 24.94
CA VAL A 27 13.96 -14.31 23.71
C VAL A 27 15.27 -14.96 23.25
N ARG A 28 16.18 -15.25 24.18
CA ARG A 28 17.45 -15.90 23.86
C ARG A 28 17.29 -17.36 23.40
N ARG A 29 16.34 -18.11 24.00
CA ARG A 29 16.04 -19.51 23.61
C ARG A 29 15.34 -19.61 22.26
N HIS A 30 14.49 -18.64 21.91
CA HIS A 30 13.64 -18.68 20.71
C HIS A 30 13.81 -17.43 19.79
N PRO A 31 15.06 -17.02 19.42
CA PRO A 31 15.28 -15.76 18.71
C PRO A 31 14.66 -15.73 17.30
N LYS A 32 14.52 -16.91 16.67
CA LYS A 32 13.93 -17.06 15.33
C LYS A 32 12.41 -17.21 15.33
N LYS A 33 11.83 -17.62 16.48
CA LYS A 33 10.37 -17.83 16.62
C LYS A 33 9.60 -16.57 17.05
N MET A 34 10.26 -15.44 17.21
CA MET A 34 9.64 -14.13 17.49
C MET A 34 10.16 -13.08 16.53
N ASP A 35 9.31 -12.19 16.07
CA ASP A 35 9.74 -11.04 15.29
C ASP A 35 10.51 -10.02 16.15
N LYS A 36 11.18 -9.06 15.51
CA LYS A 36 12.01 -8.05 16.22
C LYS A 36 11.20 -7.23 17.23
N GLN A 37 9.96 -6.88 16.89
CA GLN A 37 9.13 -6.04 17.76
C GLN A 37 8.63 -6.81 18.99
N LEU A 38 8.18 -8.05 18.83
CA LEU A 38 7.79 -8.88 19.96
C LEU A 38 8.99 -9.15 20.88
N ARG A 39 10.18 -9.41 20.33
CA ARG A 39 11.41 -9.55 21.14
C ARG A 39 11.71 -8.28 21.95
N ASN A 40 11.64 -7.11 21.32
CA ASN A 40 11.82 -5.85 22.01
C ASN A 40 10.78 -5.65 23.13
N ALA A 41 9.49 -5.91 22.83
CA ALA A 41 8.42 -5.80 23.81
C ALA A 41 8.60 -6.74 25.02
N MET A 42 9.16 -7.94 24.79
CA MET A 42 9.50 -8.88 25.87
C MET A 42 10.70 -8.43 26.70
N VAL A 43 11.68 -7.74 26.10
CA VAL A 43 12.81 -7.12 26.83
C VAL A 43 12.35 -5.86 27.58
N ASP A 44 11.56 -5.02 26.94
CA ASP A 44 11.01 -3.77 27.52
C ASP A 44 9.97 -4.05 28.62
N PHE A 45 9.54 -5.31 28.74
CA PHE A 45 8.70 -5.78 29.83
C PHE A 45 9.29 -5.41 31.20
N TYR A 46 10.61 -5.35 31.33
CA TYR A 46 11.32 -5.05 32.58
C TYR A 46 11.57 -3.56 32.82
N GLN A 47 11.24 -2.63 31.91
CA GLN A 47 11.48 -1.21 32.12
C GLN A 47 10.85 -0.64 33.41
N PRO A 48 9.60 -1.01 33.81
CA PRO A 48 9.01 -0.53 35.05
C PRO A 48 9.72 -1.03 36.32
N PHE A 49 10.49 -2.13 36.22
CA PHE A 49 11.10 -2.76 37.39
C PHE A 49 12.20 -1.92 38.07
N ARG A 50 12.77 -0.94 37.36
CA ARG A 50 13.72 0.02 37.94
C ARG A 50 13.14 0.84 39.12
N TRP A 51 11.81 0.89 39.21
CA TRP A 51 11.09 1.62 40.25
C TRP A 51 10.46 0.71 41.30
N VAL A 52 10.61 -0.63 41.15
CA VAL A 52 10.04 -1.64 42.05
C VAL A 52 11.10 -2.10 43.04
N PRO A 53 10.82 -2.04 44.38
CA PRO A 53 11.73 -2.56 45.38
C PRO A 53 12.10 -4.03 45.14
N CYS A 54 13.36 -4.42 45.37
CA CYS A 54 13.89 -5.76 45.02
C CYS A 54 13.04 -6.91 45.58
N PHE A 55 12.53 -6.78 46.78
CA PHE A 55 11.72 -7.83 47.42
C PHE A 55 10.34 -8.01 46.78
N MET A 56 9.84 -7.05 46.02
CA MET A 56 8.55 -7.10 45.29
C MET A 56 8.71 -7.50 43.84
N GLN A 57 9.90 -7.47 43.26
CA GLN A 57 10.12 -7.65 41.84
C GLN A 57 9.62 -8.99 41.31
N SER A 58 9.84 -10.08 42.04
CA SER A 58 9.36 -11.43 41.67
C SER A 58 7.83 -11.50 41.64
N THR A 59 7.14 -10.88 42.57
CA THR A 59 5.68 -10.84 42.62
C THR A 59 5.12 -9.98 41.46
N VAL A 60 5.76 -8.84 41.22
CA VAL A 60 5.38 -7.95 40.11
C VAL A 60 5.63 -8.60 38.74
N GLU A 61 6.75 -9.34 38.58
CA GLU A 61 7.02 -10.13 37.39
C GLU A 61 5.92 -11.15 37.12
N THR A 62 5.58 -11.93 38.12
CA THR A 62 4.52 -12.95 38.03
C THR A 62 3.16 -12.35 37.67
N LEU A 63 2.82 -11.20 38.26
CA LEU A 63 1.57 -10.48 37.96
C LEU A 63 1.57 -9.94 36.53
N LEU A 64 2.63 -9.26 36.13
CA LEU A 64 2.72 -8.66 34.79
C LEU A 64 2.79 -9.74 33.69
N LYS A 65 3.47 -10.85 33.92
CA LYS A 65 3.47 -12.00 32.99
C LYS A 65 2.07 -12.52 32.70
N LYS A 66 1.16 -12.45 33.66
CA LYS A 66 -0.24 -12.92 33.51
C LYS A 66 -1.22 -11.84 33.08
N THR A 67 -0.88 -10.56 33.20
CA THR A 67 -1.84 -9.47 32.99
C THR A 67 -1.55 -8.59 31.79
N LYS A 68 -0.28 -8.34 31.47
CA LYS A 68 0.11 -7.55 30.30
C LYS A 68 -0.31 -8.30 29.02
N LYS A 69 -0.89 -7.59 28.05
CA LYS A 69 -1.42 -8.18 26.81
C LYS A 69 -0.63 -7.69 25.61
N TYR A 70 -0.39 -8.60 24.67
CA TYR A 70 0.19 -8.31 23.38
C TYR A 70 -0.75 -8.86 22.30
N PRO A 71 -1.20 -8.00 21.36
CA PRO A 71 -1.83 -8.49 20.14
C PRO A 71 -0.74 -9.10 19.25
N VAL A 72 -1.00 -10.29 18.72
CA VAL A 72 -0.01 -11.04 17.94
C VAL A 72 -0.66 -11.79 16.79
N ILE A 73 0.17 -12.14 15.78
CA ILE A 73 -0.14 -13.09 14.72
C ILE A 73 0.74 -14.31 14.94
N ILE A 74 0.14 -15.49 15.03
CA ILE A 74 0.81 -16.77 15.17
C ILE A 74 0.86 -17.42 13.80
N GLU A 75 2.05 -17.65 13.29
CA GLU A 75 2.32 -18.35 12.03
C GLU A 75 2.72 -19.79 12.36
N PHE A 76 2.06 -20.76 11.74
CA PHE A 76 2.33 -22.18 11.88
C PHE A 76 3.25 -22.69 10.77
N GLN A 77 3.94 -23.81 11.00
CA GLN A 77 4.75 -24.46 9.99
C GLN A 77 3.87 -25.05 8.89
N ASP A 78 4.38 -25.06 7.66
CA ASP A 78 3.74 -25.71 6.51
C ASP A 78 4.04 -27.21 6.56
N ASP A 79 3.50 -27.90 7.57
CA ASP A 79 3.63 -29.33 7.76
C ASP A 79 2.42 -30.07 7.16
N GLN A 80 2.53 -31.43 7.08
CA GLN A 80 1.43 -32.31 6.66
C GLN A 80 0.20 -32.26 7.61
N GLU A 81 0.32 -31.56 8.74
CA GLU A 81 -0.76 -31.37 9.71
C GLU A 81 -1.72 -30.28 9.22
N GLU A 82 -3.02 -30.58 9.16
CA GLU A 82 -4.05 -29.61 8.75
C GLU A 82 -4.02 -28.37 9.67
N PHE A 83 -4.13 -27.18 9.10
CA PHE A 83 -4.20 -25.90 9.82
C PHE A 83 -5.18 -25.93 11.02
N LYS A 84 -6.35 -26.57 10.84
CA LYS A 84 -7.35 -26.71 11.92
C LYS A 84 -6.81 -27.48 13.14
N SER A 85 -5.96 -28.50 12.92
CA SER A 85 -5.33 -29.29 13.99
C SER A 85 -4.31 -28.43 14.74
N GLN A 86 -3.47 -27.69 14.01
CA GLN A 86 -2.46 -26.80 14.61
C GLN A 86 -3.12 -25.69 15.46
N VAL A 87 -4.16 -25.06 14.95
CA VAL A 87 -4.93 -24.04 15.70
C VAL A 87 -5.58 -24.64 16.95
N LYS A 88 -6.19 -25.82 16.84
CA LYS A 88 -6.82 -26.50 17.99
C LYS A 88 -5.81 -26.82 19.08
N LYS A 89 -4.59 -27.22 18.71
CA LYS A 89 -3.49 -27.49 19.63
C LYS A 89 -3.04 -26.21 20.33
N ALA A 90 -2.79 -25.13 19.59
CA ALA A 90 -2.47 -23.83 20.16
C ALA A 90 -3.58 -23.33 21.10
N ASP A 91 -4.86 -23.45 20.71
CA ASP A 91 -6.00 -23.06 21.53
C ASP A 91 -6.08 -23.88 22.84
N SER A 92 -5.78 -25.17 22.80
CA SER A 92 -5.73 -26.02 24.01
C SER A 92 -4.68 -25.58 25.03
N ILE A 93 -3.59 -24.97 24.57
CA ILE A 93 -2.56 -24.36 25.44
C ILE A 93 -3.08 -23.04 26.00
N LEU A 94 -3.70 -22.21 25.14
CA LEU A 94 -4.17 -20.87 25.49
C LEU A 94 -5.35 -20.87 26.46
N THR A 95 -6.25 -21.84 26.37
CA THR A 95 -7.39 -21.97 27.31
C THR A 95 -6.95 -22.12 28.76
N LYS A 96 -5.72 -22.58 28.99
CA LYS A 96 -5.11 -22.66 30.32
C LYS A 96 -4.43 -21.35 30.77
N GLN A 97 -4.35 -20.36 29.86
CA GLN A 97 -3.66 -19.09 30.09
C GLN A 97 -4.65 -17.95 30.31
N PHE A 98 -4.52 -17.26 31.45
CA PHE A 98 -5.38 -16.15 31.80
C PHE A 98 -5.31 -15.04 30.76
N ARG A 99 -6.47 -14.54 30.29
CA ARG A 99 -6.60 -13.42 29.35
C ARG A 99 -5.95 -13.62 27.96
N SER A 100 -5.68 -14.84 27.55
CA SER A 100 -5.12 -15.17 26.24
C SER A 100 -6.15 -15.91 25.40
N GLN A 101 -6.32 -15.49 24.13
CA GLN A 101 -7.32 -16.10 23.24
C GLN A 101 -6.98 -15.85 21.76
N ILE A 102 -7.33 -16.81 20.90
CA ILE A 102 -7.33 -16.64 19.45
C ILE A 102 -8.54 -15.79 19.06
N LYS A 103 -8.37 -14.89 18.05
CA LYS A 103 -9.41 -13.98 17.56
C LYS A 103 -9.90 -14.35 16.17
N HIS A 104 -8.97 -14.48 15.22
CA HIS A 104 -9.27 -14.75 13.83
C HIS A 104 -8.36 -15.82 13.27
N HIS A 105 -8.85 -16.56 12.27
CA HIS A 105 -8.12 -17.60 11.58
C HIS A 105 -7.85 -17.18 10.14
N TYR A 106 -6.62 -17.43 9.65
CA TYR A 106 -6.16 -17.10 8.30
C TYR A 106 -5.60 -18.35 7.62
N PRO A 107 -6.46 -19.29 7.14
CA PRO A 107 -6.02 -20.57 6.59
C PRO A 107 -5.14 -20.41 5.34
N SER A 108 -5.37 -19.37 4.53
CA SER A 108 -4.62 -19.10 3.29
C SER A 108 -3.14 -18.77 3.51
N VAL A 109 -2.77 -18.38 4.73
CA VAL A 109 -1.39 -18.04 5.11
C VAL A 109 -0.94 -18.80 6.37
N ASN A 110 -1.60 -19.91 6.67
CA ASN A 110 -1.34 -20.79 7.81
C ASN A 110 -1.11 -20.05 9.14
N SER A 111 -1.97 -19.06 9.44
CA SER A 111 -1.78 -18.16 10.57
C SER A 111 -3.09 -17.88 11.31
N CYS A 112 -2.99 -17.41 12.54
CA CYS A 112 -4.13 -16.87 13.29
C CYS A 112 -3.72 -15.62 14.09
N SER A 113 -4.66 -14.71 14.34
CA SER A 113 -4.43 -13.61 15.28
C SER A 113 -4.88 -13.99 16.68
N ALA A 114 -4.15 -13.50 17.66
CA ALA A 114 -4.43 -13.78 19.07
C ALA A 114 -4.10 -12.56 19.95
N THR A 115 -4.69 -12.54 21.15
CA THR A 115 -4.18 -11.68 22.22
C THR A 115 -3.50 -12.60 23.23
N LEU A 116 -2.21 -12.37 23.50
CA LEU A 116 -1.41 -13.20 24.37
C LEU A 116 -0.83 -12.42 25.53
N THR A 117 -0.71 -13.08 26.68
CA THR A 117 0.15 -12.59 27.78
C THR A 117 1.58 -13.10 27.59
N PRO A 118 2.61 -12.50 28.24
CA PRO A 118 3.96 -13.03 28.21
C PRO A 118 4.04 -14.52 28.63
N ALA A 119 3.26 -14.93 29.61
CA ALA A 119 3.18 -16.33 30.04
C ALA A 119 2.60 -17.25 28.95
N ALA A 120 1.62 -16.74 28.17
CA ALA A 120 1.04 -17.49 27.06
C ALA A 120 2.01 -17.62 25.88
N VAL A 121 2.80 -16.57 25.58
CA VAL A 121 3.86 -16.65 24.57
C VAL A 121 4.89 -17.71 24.94
N GLU A 122 5.33 -17.74 26.21
CA GLU A 122 6.24 -18.75 26.74
C GLU A 122 5.65 -20.15 26.57
N SER A 123 4.42 -20.37 27.04
CA SER A 123 3.75 -21.69 26.97
C SER A 123 3.56 -22.19 25.54
N LEU A 124 3.26 -21.29 24.57
CA LEU A 124 3.14 -21.65 23.16
C LEU A 124 4.49 -22.04 22.57
N LEU A 125 5.53 -21.25 22.77
CA LEU A 125 6.85 -21.50 22.19
C LEU A 125 7.51 -22.76 22.72
N GLU A 126 7.22 -23.14 23.99
CA GLU A 126 7.75 -24.32 24.62
C GLU A 126 6.86 -25.58 24.42
N GLY A 127 5.55 -25.39 24.32
CA GLY A 127 4.58 -26.48 24.26
C GLY A 127 4.11 -26.88 22.86
N ASP A 128 4.32 -26.02 21.83
CA ASP A 128 3.87 -26.32 20.50
C ASP A 128 4.98 -26.16 19.44
N PRO A 129 5.56 -27.29 18.96
CA PRO A 129 6.59 -27.27 17.93
C PRO A 129 6.08 -26.78 16.56
N SER A 130 4.76 -26.88 16.30
CA SER A 130 4.16 -26.44 15.02
C SER A 130 4.18 -24.91 14.82
N ILE A 131 4.50 -24.13 15.86
CA ILE A 131 4.63 -22.69 15.76
C ILE A 131 5.94 -22.35 15.02
N LYS A 132 5.80 -21.75 13.86
CA LYS A 132 6.90 -21.24 13.05
C LYS A 132 7.40 -19.91 13.59
N ARG A 133 6.47 -18.95 13.81
CA ARG A 133 6.80 -17.62 14.33
C ARG A 133 5.60 -16.95 15.00
N ILE A 134 5.87 -16.11 15.98
CA ILE A 134 4.90 -15.18 16.56
C ILE A 134 5.34 -13.75 16.22
N HIS A 135 4.47 -13.02 15.55
CA HIS A 135 4.68 -11.62 15.15
C HIS A 135 3.85 -10.70 16.05
N MET A 136 4.38 -9.52 16.37
CA MET A 136 3.54 -8.48 16.97
C MET A 136 2.48 -8.04 15.94
N ASP A 137 1.21 -8.07 16.32
CA ASP A 137 0.12 -7.49 15.54
C ASP A 137 0.21 -5.96 15.68
N ARG A 138 0.69 -5.31 14.62
CA ARG A 138 1.00 -3.89 14.61
C ARG A 138 -0.26 -3.10 14.33
N GLU A 139 -0.36 -1.92 14.92
CA GLU A 139 -1.30 -0.92 14.43
C GLU A 139 -0.87 -0.49 13.02
N VAL A 140 -1.76 -0.73 12.08
CA VAL A 140 -1.59 -0.26 10.69
C VAL A 140 -2.27 1.10 10.64
N HIS A 141 -1.48 2.16 10.54
CA HIS A 141 -1.98 3.52 10.32
C HIS A 141 -1.94 3.79 8.83
N ALA A 142 -3.07 4.17 8.31
CA ALA A 142 -3.24 4.51 6.92
C ALA A 142 -2.97 6.01 6.71
N LEU A 143 -2.09 6.41 5.77
CA LEU A 143 -1.66 7.80 5.61
C LEU A 143 -1.47 8.17 4.13
N LEU A 144 -2.44 8.89 3.54
CA LEU A 144 -2.23 9.60 2.26
C LEU A 144 -1.44 10.89 2.47
N ASP A 145 -1.41 11.42 3.68
CA ASP A 145 -0.59 12.58 4.06
C ASP A 145 0.91 12.29 3.89
N VAL A 146 1.35 11.05 4.15
CA VAL A 146 2.73 10.61 3.89
C VAL A 146 3.00 10.55 2.39
N ALA A 147 2.12 9.95 1.57
CA ALA A 147 2.34 9.81 0.13
C ALA A 147 2.60 11.14 -0.58
N ARG A 148 1.84 12.21 -0.28
CA ARG A 148 2.11 13.55 -0.81
C ARG A 148 3.48 14.08 -0.41
N THR A 149 3.87 13.88 0.83
CA THR A 149 5.16 14.34 1.36
C THR A 149 6.30 13.52 0.81
N SER A 150 6.13 12.19 0.71
CA SER A 150 7.16 11.28 0.20
C SER A 150 7.47 11.52 -1.29
N VAL A 151 6.49 11.95 -2.10
CA VAL A 151 6.75 12.38 -3.49
C VAL A 151 7.08 13.88 -3.61
N LYS A 152 7.29 14.60 -2.50
CA LYS A 152 7.62 16.04 -2.44
C LYS A 152 6.56 16.95 -3.09
N ALA A 153 5.28 16.58 -3.01
CA ALA A 153 4.18 17.39 -3.53
C ALA A 153 3.66 18.46 -2.55
N ASN A 154 4.34 18.65 -1.41
CA ASN A 154 4.04 19.68 -0.40
C ASN A 154 5.11 20.77 -0.30
N THR A 155 6.12 20.76 -1.18
CA THR A 155 7.20 21.75 -1.18
C THR A 155 6.72 23.12 -1.70
N PRO A 156 7.46 24.21 -1.41
CA PRO A 156 7.10 25.54 -1.89
C PRO A 156 6.89 25.64 -3.40
N ALA A 157 7.65 24.89 -4.20
CA ALA A 157 7.56 24.88 -5.66
C ALA A 157 6.26 24.26 -6.18
N VAL A 158 5.67 23.34 -5.44
CA VAL A 158 4.52 22.52 -5.88
C VAL A 158 3.23 22.86 -5.13
N LYS A 159 3.32 23.43 -3.91
CA LYS A 159 2.17 23.63 -3.01
C LYS A 159 0.99 24.39 -3.62
N ASP A 160 1.26 25.30 -4.56
CA ASP A 160 0.26 26.14 -5.22
C ASP A 160 -0.28 25.50 -6.50
N LEU A 161 0.27 24.35 -6.92
CA LEU A 161 -0.24 23.54 -8.02
C LEU A 161 -1.27 22.54 -7.46
N THR A 162 -2.43 22.54 -8.10
CA THR A 162 -3.61 21.81 -7.63
C THR A 162 -4.23 20.91 -8.69
N GLY A 163 -3.64 20.89 -9.90
CA GLY A 163 -4.19 20.22 -11.08
C GLY A 163 -5.34 20.98 -11.74
N LYS A 164 -5.55 22.25 -11.38
CA LYS A 164 -6.63 23.09 -11.92
C LYS A 164 -6.53 23.19 -13.44
N GLY A 165 -7.65 22.97 -14.12
CA GLY A 165 -7.73 23.00 -15.58
C GLY A 165 -7.32 21.69 -16.27
N ILE A 166 -6.91 20.67 -15.50
CA ILE A 166 -6.55 19.34 -16.00
C ILE A 166 -7.66 18.35 -15.65
N THR A 167 -8.06 17.53 -16.62
CA THR A 167 -9.05 16.47 -16.44
C THR A 167 -8.37 15.10 -16.46
N ILE A 168 -8.63 14.29 -15.41
CA ILE A 168 -8.15 12.92 -15.27
C ILE A 168 -9.33 11.96 -15.49
N ALA A 169 -9.24 11.07 -16.47
CA ALA A 169 -10.17 9.98 -16.67
C ALA A 169 -9.72 8.77 -15.83
N VAL A 170 -10.56 8.31 -14.92
CA VAL A 170 -10.35 7.12 -14.09
C VAL A 170 -11.08 5.96 -14.75
N VAL A 171 -10.33 5.09 -15.44
CA VAL A 171 -10.85 3.90 -16.12
C VAL A 171 -10.74 2.71 -15.19
N ASP A 172 -11.84 2.37 -14.49
CA ASP A 172 -11.83 1.46 -13.35
C ASP A 172 -13.22 0.86 -13.06
N THR A 173 -13.55 0.61 -11.78
CA THR A 173 -14.84 0.06 -11.31
C THR A 173 -15.97 1.07 -11.24
N GLY A 174 -15.71 2.34 -11.54
CA GLY A 174 -16.63 3.46 -11.42
C GLY A 174 -16.08 4.57 -10.54
N ILE A 175 -16.93 5.54 -10.21
CA ILE A 175 -16.60 6.65 -9.32
C ILE A 175 -17.84 7.01 -8.49
N TYR A 176 -17.70 7.06 -7.18
CA TYR A 176 -18.76 7.48 -6.26
C TYR A 176 -18.70 9.00 -6.08
N GLU A 177 -19.88 9.65 -5.97
CA GLU A 177 -20.00 11.09 -5.73
C GLU A 177 -19.62 11.43 -4.27
N HIS A 178 -18.33 11.24 -3.96
CA HIS A 178 -17.79 11.54 -2.66
C HIS A 178 -17.68 13.06 -2.43
N LYS A 179 -17.84 13.53 -1.18
CA LYS A 179 -17.73 14.95 -0.81
C LYS A 179 -16.43 15.59 -1.27
N ASP A 180 -15.33 14.84 -1.20
CA ASP A 180 -14.00 15.29 -1.63
C ASP A 180 -13.84 15.41 -3.14
N LEU A 181 -14.83 14.98 -3.93
CA LEU A 181 -14.89 15.10 -5.37
C LEU A 181 -16.00 16.06 -5.84
N ALA A 182 -16.70 16.70 -4.91
CA ALA A 182 -17.89 17.50 -5.19
C ALA A 182 -17.65 18.54 -6.29
N GLY A 183 -18.53 18.56 -7.31
CA GLY A 183 -18.51 19.51 -8.43
C GLY A 183 -17.43 19.26 -9.49
N ARG A 184 -16.58 18.23 -9.30
CA ARG A 184 -15.45 17.96 -10.21
C ARG A 184 -15.60 16.71 -11.08
N ILE A 185 -16.62 15.88 -10.88
CA ILE A 185 -16.94 14.78 -11.79
C ILE A 185 -17.72 15.37 -12.98
N LYS A 186 -17.05 15.54 -14.12
CA LYS A 186 -17.61 16.20 -15.33
C LYS A 186 -18.38 15.26 -16.23
N ALA A 187 -18.05 13.98 -16.20
CA ALA A 187 -18.73 12.95 -16.98
C ALA A 187 -18.60 11.59 -16.33
N PHE A 188 -19.53 10.72 -16.68
CA PHE A 188 -19.50 9.33 -16.30
C PHE A 188 -19.92 8.44 -17.46
N LYS A 189 -19.18 7.36 -17.70
CA LYS A 189 -19.49 6.32 -18.68
C LYS A 189 -19.52 4.97 -18.02
N ASP A 190 -20.66 4.31 -18.06
CA ASP A 190 -20.78 2.90 -17.68
C ASP A 190 -20.70 2.03 -18.95
N VAL A 191 -19.66 1.23 -19.07
CA VAL A 191 -19.47 0.26 -20.16
C VAL A 191 -20.03 -1.11 -19.76
N THR A 192 -20.13 -1.37 -18.44
CA THR A 192 -20.59 -2.66 -17.90
C THR A 192 -22.12 -2.74 -17.79
N GLY A 193 -22.79 -1.60 -17.91
CA GLY A 193 -24.25 -1.48 -17.79
C GLY A 193 -24.77 -0.23 -18.51
N ASN A 194 -25.92 0.25 -18.07
CA ASN A 194 -26.63 1.36 -18.72
C ASN A 194 -26.86 2.57 -17.80
N LYS A 195 -26.16 2.66 -16.65
CA LYS A 195 -26.34 3.78 -15.73
C LYS A 195 -25.59 5.01 -16.23
N THR A 196 -26.24 6.15 -16.11
CA THR A 196 -25.67 7.45 -16.54
C THR A 196 -25.17 8.29 -15.39
N ALA A 197 -25.70 8.08 -14.18
CA ALA A 197 -25.22 8.75 -12.97
C ALA A 197 -23.98 8.07 -12.41
N PRO A 198 -23.00 8.84 -11.88
CA PRO A 198 -21.82 8.27 -11.25
C PRO A 198 -22.13 7.31 -10.13
N TYR A 199 -21.50 6.15 -10.13
CA TYR A 199 -21.55 5.19 -9.04
C TYR A 199 -20.32 4.28 -9.05
N ASP A 200 -20.04 3.66 -7.91
CA ASP A 200 -19.00 2.65 -7.78
C ASP A 200 -19.45 1.59 -6.76
N ASP A 201 -19.90 0.46 -7.27
CA ASP A 201 -20.38 -0.66 -6.47
C ASP A 201 -19.28 -1.63 -6.02
N ASN A 202 -18.04 -1.42 -6.50
CA ASN A 202 -16.83 -2.10 -6.03
C ASN A 202 -16.09 -1.28 -4.96
N GLY A 203 -15.78 -0.02 -5.23
CA GLY A 203 -15.06 0.93 -4.36
C GLY A 203 -13.63 1.23 -4.79
N HIS A 204 -13.02 0.43 -5.67
CA HIS A 204 -11.64 0.58 -6.10
C HIS A 204 -11.42 1.85 -6.93
N GLY A 205 -12.27 2.10 -7.93
CA GLY A 205 -12.14 3.30 -8.78
C GLY A 205 -12.34 4.61 -8.02
N THR A 206 -13.21 4.61 -6.99
CA THR A 206 -13.38 5.77 -6.09
C THR A 206 -12.12 6.04 -5.27
N HIS A 207 -11.46 4.99 -4.79
CA HIS A 207 -10.19 5.11 -4.10
C HIS A 207 -9.14 5.71 -5.02
N CYS A 208 -8.96 5.17 -6.23
CA CYS A 208 -8.03 5.69 -7.23
C CYS A 208 -8.31 7.16 -7.62
N ALA A 209 -9.60 7.54 -7.74
CA ALA A 209 -9.99 8.94 -7.98
C ALA A 209 -9.56 9.86 -6.83
N GLY A 210 -9.64 9.38 -5.61
CA GLY A 210 -9.19 10.09 -4.42
C GLY A 210 -7.68 10.26 -4.36
N ASP A 211 -6.92 9.22 -4.68
CA ASP A 211 -5.45 9.26 -4.75
C ASP A 211 -4.96 10.31 -5.74
N ALA A 212 -5.58 10.36 -6.91
CA ALA A 212 -5.26 11.37 -7.93
C ALA A 212 -5.72 12.77 -7.54
N ALA A 213 -6.99 12.93 -7.10
CA ALA A 213 -7.66 14.22 -7.08
C ALA A 213 -8.61 14.49 -5.90
N GLY A 214 -8.60 13.70 -4.82
CA GLY A 214 -9.36 14.00 -3.62
C GLY A 214 -8.93 15.33 -2.99
N ASN A 215 -9.88 16.23 -2.65
CA ASN A 215 -9.51 17.51 -2.05
C ASN A 215 -9.33 17.47 -0.52
N GLY A 216 -9.62 16.34 0.11
CA GLY A 216 -9.48 16.14 1.55
C GLY A 216 -10.50 16.89 2.40
N ALA A 217 -11.60 17.38 1.83
CA ALA A 217 -12.61 18.17 2.56
C ALA A 217 -13.16 17.42 3.78
N SER A 218 -13.43 16.12 3.66
CA SER A 218 -13.94 15.28 4.74
C SER A 218 -12.93 15.04 5.88
N SER A 219 -11.62 15.27 5.64
CA SER A 219 -10.53 15.06 6.59
C SER A 219 -9.77 16.34 6.98
N LYS A 220 -10.33 17.51 6.67
CA LYS A 220 -9.65 18.82 6.87
C LYS A 220 -8.30 18.89 6.18
N GLY A 221 -8.19 18.28 4.99
CA GLY A 221 -6.99 18.24 4.17
C GLY A 221 -6.00 17.11 4.47
N LYS A 222 -6.24 16.26 5.48
CA LYS A 222 -5.33 15.20 5.88
C LYS A 222 -5.13 14.16 4.76
N TYR A 223 -6.22 13.70 4.13
CA TYR A 223 -6.17 12.70 3.05
C TYR A 223 -6.42 13.32 1.69
N LYS A 224 -5.61 14.32 1.37
CA LYS A 224 -5.67 15.08 0.13
C LYS A 224 -4.88 14.37 -0.97
N GLY A 225 -5.50 14.12 -2.12
CA GLY A 225 -4.84 13.57 -3.31
C GLY A 225 -3.84 14.56 -3.94
N LEU A 226 -3.17 14.13 -4.99
CA LEU A 226 -2.05 14.88 -5.58
C LEU A 226 -2.51 16.15 -6.31
N ALA A 227 -3.61 16.06 -7.08
CA ALA A 227 -4.16 17.14 -7.92
C ALA A 227 -5.59 17.52 -7.48
N PRO A 228 -5.77 18.13 -6.29
CA PRO A 228 -7.07 18.25 -5.62
C PRO A 228 -8.09 19.18 -6.32
N GLU A 229 -7.71 19.93 -7.35
CA GLU A 229 -8.62 20.74 -8.16
C GLU A 229 -8.74 20.23 -9.59
N SER A 230 -8.15 19.08 -9.94
CA SER A 230 -8.38 18.44 -11.23
C SER A 230 -9.83 18.02 -11.37
N ASP A 231 -10.36 18.20 -12.57
CA ASP A 231 -11.62 17.62 -12.98
C ASP A 231 -11.48 16.13 -13.22
N LEU A 232 -12.57 15.38 -13.06
CA LEU A 232 -12.58 13.93 -13.15
C LEU A 232 -13.62 13.46 -14.17
N VAL A 233 -13.29 12.38 -14.85
CA VAL A 233 -14.21 11.60 -15.66
C VAL A 233 -14.17 10.16 -15.18
N GLY A 234 -15.30 9.62 -14.75
CA GLY A 234 -15.40 8.22 -14.33
C GLY A 234 -15.75 7.33 -15.52
N VAL A 235 -14.95 6.28 -15.79
CA VAL A 235 -15.24 5.31 -16.85
C VAL A 235 -15.26 3.92 -16.23
N LYS A 236 -16.47 3.41 -15.99
CA LYS A 236 -16.66 2.10 -15.40
C LYS A 236 -16.54 1.02 -16.48
N VAL A 237 -15.45 0.28 -16.42
CA VAL A 237 -15.13 -0.87 -17.30
C VAL A 237 -15.08 -2.19 -16.55
N LEU A 238 -15.00 -2.14 -15.23
CA LEU A 238 -14.97 -3.30 -14.35
C LEU A 238 -16.29 -3.43 -13.56
N THR A 239 -16.71 -4.65 -13.34
CA THR A 239 -17.92 -4.99 -12.59
C THR A 239 -17.76 -4.72 -11.09
N LYS A 240 -18.84 -4.95 -10.33
CA LYS A 240 -18.81 -4.93 -8.86
C LYS A 240 -17.75 -5.85 -8.24
N MET A 241 -17.38 -6.93 -8.92
CA MET A 241 -16.37 -7.87 -8.44
C MET A 241 -14.93 -7.42 -8.73
N GLY A 242 -14.74 -6.26 -9.40
CA GLY A 242 -13.42 -5.77 -9.78
C GLY A 242 -12.83 -6.44 -11.02
N SER A 243 -13.65 -7.16 -11.80
CA SER A 243 -13.25 -7.84 -13.02
C SER A 243 -14.00 -7.31 -14.23
N GLY A 244 -13.40 -7.40 -15.42
CA GLY A 244 -14.01 -6.98 -16.67
C GLY A 244 -13.39 -7.72 -17.85
N SER A 245 -14.03 -7.63 -19.02
CA SER A 245 -13.44 -8.15 -20.25
C SER A 245 -12.46 -7.16 -20.86
N LEU A 246 -11.49 -7.67 -21.60
CA LEU A 246 -10.58 -6.85 -22.40
C LEU A 246 -11.36 -5.87 -23.30
N SER A 247 -12.42 -6.33 -23.95
CA SER A 247 -13.28 -5.51 -24.81
C SER A 247 -13.97 -4.37 -24.07
N SER A 248 -14.40 -4.58 -22.81
CA SER A 248 -14.99 -3.51 -22.00
C SER A 248 -13.97 -2.44 -21.67
N VAL A 249 -12.73 -2.82 -21.32
CA VAL A 249 -11.67 -1.85 -21.05
C VAL A 249 -11.30 -1.08 -22.31
N MET A 250 -11.14 -1.76 -23.44
CA MET A 250 -10.89 -1.12 -24.75
C MET A 250 -12.01 -0.14 -25.13
N ALA A 251 -13.27 -0.51 -24.92
CA ALA A 251 -14.41 0.39 -25.17
C ALA A 251 -14.39 1.63 -24.27
N GLY A 252 -13.96 1.50 -23.03
CA GLY A 252 -13.77 2.64 -22.12
C GLY A 252 -12.66 3.58 -22.56
N ILE A 253 -11.52 3.06 -23.00
CA ILE A 253 -10.41 3.85 -23.51
C ILE A 253 -10.82 4.56 -24.80
N GLN A 254 -11.48 3.85 -25.74
CA GLN A 254 -11.99 4.44 -26.97
C GLN A 254 -12.95 5.60 -26.67
N TRP A 255 -13.86 5.41 -25.69
CA TRP A 255 -14.75 6.48 -25.28
C TRP A 255 -13.99 7.70 -24.75
N CYS A 256 -12.90 7.54 -24.02
CA CYS A 256 -12.03 8.64 -23.57
C CYS A 256 -11.42 9.38 -24.77
N ILE A 257 -10.93 8.65 -25.78
CA ILE A 257 -10.36 9.21 -27.00
C ILE A 257 -11.42 10.04 -27.74
N ASP A 258 -12.60 9.48 -27.99
CA ASP A 258 -13.69 10.10 -28.71
C ASP A 258 -14.24 11.37 -28.03
N ASN A 259 -14.13 11.41 -26.69
CA ASN A 259 -14.63 12.51 -25.88
C ASN A 259 -13.52 13.42 -25.30
N LYS A 260 -12.26 13.25 -25.76
CA LYS A 260 -11.11 14.04 -25.30
C LYS A 260 -11.40 15.54 -25.34
N SER A 261 -11.78 16.05 -26.48
CA SER A 261 -12.03 17.48 -26.66
C SER A 261 -13.26 17.96 -25.88
N LYS A 262 -14.29 17.13 -25.75
CA LYS A 262 -15.54 17.49 -25.07
C LYS A 262 -15.36 17.72 -23.57
N TYR A 263 -14.56 16.89 -22.95
CA TYR A 263 -14.33 16.93 -21.49
C TYR A 263 -12.91 17.34 -21.13
N ASN A 264 -12.13 17.81 -22.11
CA ASN A 264 -10.72 18.21 -21.94
C ASN A 264 -9.89 17.12 -21.24
N ILE A 265 -10.02 15.85 -21.68
CA ILE A 265 -9.31 14.73 -21.05
C ILE A 265 -7.82 14.83 -21.38
N ASN A 266 -7.01 15.09 -20.38
CA ASN A 266 -5.56 15.24 -20.50
C ASN A 266 -4.82 13.97 -20.08
N ILE A 267 -5.40 13.22 -19.12
CA ILE A 267 -4.77 12.05 -18.50
C ILE A 267 -5.79 10.92 -18.41
N ILE A 268 -5.36 9.70 -18.70
CA ILE A 268 -6.06 8.46 -18.35
C ILE A 268 -5.23 7.77 -17.27
N THR A 269 -5.85 7.41 -16.14
CA THR A 269 -5.27 6.54 -15.13
C THR A 269 -5.98 5.20 -15.13
N MET A 270 -5.22 4.10 -15.19
CA MET A 270 -5.72 2.74 -15.27
C MET A 270 -5.05 1.86 -14.22
N SER A 271 -5.76 1.66 -13.12
CA SER A 271 -5.30 0.78 -12.02
C SER A 271 -5.79 -0.65 -12.23
N LEU A 272 -5.60 -1.17 -13.43
CA LEU A 272 -6.05 -2.49 -13.87
C LEU A 272 -5.06 -3.07 -14.90
N GLY A 273 -5.11 -4.37 -15.07
CA GLY A 273 -4.30 -5.08 -16.06
C GLY A 273 -4.64 -6.56 -16.11
N SER A 274 -4.02 -7.24 -17.05
CA SER A 274 -4.03 -8.71 -17.17
C SER A 274 -2.63 -9.22 -17.43
N SER A 275 -2.37 -10.49 -17.15
CA SER A 275 -1.09 -11.11 -17.48
C SER A 275 -0.77 -10.91 -18.96
N ALA A 276 0.44 -10.45 -19.26
CA ALA A 276 0.90 -10.26 -20.63
C ALA A 276 1.14 -11.60 -21.31
N ALA A 277 0.36 -11.92 -22.34
CA ALA A 277 0.44 -13.19 -23.06
C ALA A 277 1.16 -13.08 -24.41
N THR A 278 1.29 -11.87 -24.96
CA THR A 278 1.87 -11.59 -26.27
C THR A 278 2.81 -10.36 -26.19
N PRO A 279 3.75 -10.22 -27.14
CA PRO A 279 4.53 -9.01 -27.27
C PRO A 279 3.67 -7.75 -27.37
N ALA A 280 4.20 -6.61 -26.92
CA ALA A 280 3.49 -5.33 -26.88
C ALA A 280 2.89 -4.93 -28.24
N GLY A 281 3.62 -5.15 -29.34
CA GLY A 281 3.16 -4.85 -30.69
C GLY A 281 1.98 -5.68 -31.17
N GLU A 282 1.66 -6.78 -30.53
CA GLU A 282 0.55 -7.68 -30.88
C GLU A 282 -0.64 -7.51 -29.90
N ASP A 283 -0.41 -7.00 -28.70
CA ASP A 283 -1.40 -6.88 -27.65
C ASP A 283 -2.45 -5.79 -27.95
N PRO A 284 -3.76 -6.14 -28.04
CA PRO A 284 -4.81 -5.17 -28.35
C PRO A 284 -4.97 -4.07 -27.31
N MET A 285 -4.69 -4.36 -26.01
CA MET A 285 -4.76 -3.37 -24.95
C MET A 285 -3.63 -2.35 -25.08
N VAL A 286 -2.42 -2.81 -25.42
CA VAL A 286 -1.30 -1.92 -25.70
C VAL A 286 -1.62 -1.03 -26.90
N LYS A 287 -2.15 -1.59 -28.00
CA LYS A 287 -2.49 -0.81 -29.20
C LYS A 287 -3.46 0.32 -28.93
N ILE A 288 -4.49 0.10 -28.10
CA ILE A 288 -5.46 1.15 -27.81
C ILE A 288 -4.95 2.19 -26.82
N THR A 289 -4.13 1.79 -25.85
CA THR A 289 -3.47 2.75 -24.93
C THR A 289 -2.42 3.60 -25.65
N ASP A 290 -1.67 2.99 -26.56
CA ASP A 290 -0.72 3.70 -27.42
C ASP A 290 -1.42 4.68 -28.38
N ASN A 291 -2.61 4.32 -28.90
CA ASN A 291 -3.41 5.25 -29.69
C ASN A 291 -3.89 6.44 -28.84
N ALA A 292 -4.35 6.22 -27.61
CA ALA A 292 -4.70 7.32 -26.70
C ALA A 292 -3.50 8.26 -26.45
N TRP A 293 -2.31 7.69 -26.29
CA TRP A 293 -1.05 8.42 -26.15
C TRP A 293 -0.75 9.28 -27.38
N ASP A 294 -0.84 8.70 -28.58
CA ASP A 294 -0.61 9.38 -29.85
C ASP A 294 -1.62 10.49 -30.11
N GLN A 295 -2.83 10.37 -29.55
CA GLN A 295 -3.84 11.45 -29.54
C GLN A 295 -3.56 12.54 -28.49
N GLY A 296 -2.41 12.50 -27.80
CA GLY A 296 -2.00 13.50 -26.84
C GLY A 296 -2.68 13.36 -25.48
N ILE A 297 -3.04 12.15 -25.05
CA ILE A 297 -3.51 11.85 -23.70
C ILE A 297 -2.38 11.13 -22.95
N VAL A 298 -1.98 11.65 -21.80
CA VAL A 298 -1.02 10.95 -20.92
C VAL A 298 -1.71 9.72 -20.34
N VAL A 299 -1.16 8.53 -20.56
CA VAL A 299 -1.72 7.28 -20.06
C VAL A 299 -0.80 6.73 -18.98
N VAL A 300 -1.34 6.54 -17.76
CA VAL A 300 -0.62 6.04 -16.58
C VAL A 300 -1.25 4.73 -16.15
N VAL A 301 -0.46 3.66 -16.08
CA VAL A 301 -0.96 2.30 -15.85
C VAL A 301 -0.20 1.58 -14.75
N ALA A 302 -0.87 0.67 -14.05
CA ALA A 302 -0.26 -0.16 -13.02
C ALA A 302 0.68 -1.22 -13.62
N ALA A 303 1.80 -1.47 -12.95
CA ALA A 303 2.73 -2.53 -13.33
C ALA A 303 2.14 -3.93 -13.10
N GLY A 304 1.25 -4.08 -12.11
CA GLY A 304 0.69 -5.35 -11.64
C GLY A 304 1.15 -5.68 -10.20
N ASN A 305 0.53 -6.70 -9.60
CA ASN A 305 0.75 -7.08 -8.21
C ASN A 305 1.23 -8.54 -8.08
N GLU A 306 1.98 -9.03 -9.06
CA GLU A 306 2.47 -10.41 -9.13
C GLU A 306 3.98 -10.54 -8.84
N GLY A 307 4.59 -9.50 -8.21
CA GLY A 307 5.96 -9.54 -7.72
C GLY A 307 6.13 -10.49 -6.51
N PRO A 308 7.37 -10.72 -6.06
CA PRO A 308 8.61 -10.07 -6.47
C PRO A 308 9.34 -10.74 -7.68
N ASP A 309 8.74 -11.76 -8.28
CA ASP A 309 9.36 -12.47 -9.39
C ASP A 309 9.50 -11.57 -10.63
N GLU A 310 10.55 -11.82 -11.42
CA GLU A 310 10.75 -11.16 -12.71
C GLU A 310 9.71 -11.58 -13.75
N LYS A 311 9.52 -10.76 -14.80
CA LYS A 311 8.62 -10.99 -15.93
C LYS A 311 7.14 -11.05 -15.55
N THR A 312 6.78 -10.25 -14.54
CA THR A 312 5.41 -10.18 -14.01
C THR A 312 4.66 -8.90 -14.41
N ILE A 313 5.26 -8.04 -15.25
CA ILE A 313 4.58 -6.82 -15.73
C ILE A 313 3.32 -7.18 -16.51
N SER A 314 2.19 -6.63 -16.07
CA SER A 314 0.88 -6.84 -16.69
C SER A 314 0.69 -5.99 -17.96
N SER A 315 -0.13 -6.45 -18.91
CA SER A 315 -0.65 -5.60 -19.99
C SER A 315 -1.73 -4.64 -19.43
N PRO A 316 -1.75 -3.34 -19.85
CA PRO A 316 -0.94 -2.71 -20.89
C PRO A 316 0.41 -2.13 -20.42
N GLY A 317 0.85 -2.40 -19.18
CA GLY A 317 2.12 -1.92 -18.63
C GLY A 317 3.36 -2.35 -19.41
N ILE A 318 3.25 -3.36 -20.28
CA ILE A 318 4.33 -3.77 -21.20
C ILE A 318 4.56 -2.80 -22.36
N SER A 319 3.68 -1.79 -22.56
CA SER A 319 3.82 -0.79 -23.63
C SER A 319 5.11 0.00 -23.48
N PRO A 320 5.86 0.26 -24.56
CA PRO A 320 7.01 1.16 -24.53
C PRO A 320 6.61 2.63 -24.34
N LYS A 321 5.36 3.02 -24.70
CA LYS A 321 4.91 4.41 -24.67
C LYS A 321 4.37 4.84 -23.32
N VAL A 322 3.35 4.15 -22.79
CA VAL A 322 2.64 4.58 -21.58
C VAL A 322 3.54 4.58 -20.32
N ILE A 323 3.13 5.31 -19.29
CA ILE A 323 3.84 5.36 -18.01
C ILE A 323 3.39 4.18 -17.17
N THR A 324 4.29 3.23 -16.93
CA THR A 324 4.04 2.04 -16.10
C THR A 324 4.57 2.26 -14.69
N VAL A 325 3.70 2.17 -13.70
CA VAL A 325 4.01 2.55 -12.31
C VAL A 325 4.08 1.33 -11.40
N GLY A 326 5.23 1.14 -10.77
CA GLY A 326 5.43 0.19 -9.69
C GLY A 326 5.13 0.79 -8.31
N ALA A 327 4.98 -0.05 -7.30
CA ALA A 327 4.62 0.35 -5.95
C ALA A 327 5.83 0.42 -5.02
N MET A 328 5.93 1.53 -4.28
CA MET A 328 6.86 1.74 -3.19
C MET A 328 6.16 1.58 -1.84
N ASN A 329 6.84 0.95 -0.88
CA ASN A 329 6.47 0.93 0.52
C ASN A 329 7.28 1.99 1.27
N ASP A 330 6.65 3.13 1.53
CA ASP A 330 7.24 4.25 2.27
C ASP A 330 7.23 4.05 3.80
N LYS A 331 6.93 2.82 4.26
CA LYS A 331 6.85 2.45 5.68
C LYS A 331 5.95 3.37 6.52
N ASN A 332 5.09 4.14 5.86
CA ASN A 332 4.27 5.22 6.44
C ASN A 332 5.12 6.28 7.17
N THR A 333 6.29 6.61 6.62
CA THR A 333 7.18 7.66 7.12
C THR A 333 7.52 8.64 6.00
N THR A 334 7.96 9.85 6.37
CA THR A 334 8.49 10.82 5.42
C THR A 334 9.99 10.64 5.19
N VAL A 335 10.60 9.71 5.91
CA VAL A 335 12.03 9.39 5.83
C VAL A 335 12.22 8.33 4.74
N ARG A 336 12.91 8.69 3.66
CA ARG A 336 13.07 7.84 2.48
C ARG A 336 14.16 6.77 2.60
N THR A 337 15.01 6.82 3.61
CA THR A 337 16.14 5.90 3.75
C THR A 337 15.74 4.48 4.15
N ASP A 338 14.51 4.27 4.60
CA ASP A 338 13.95 2.96 4.96
C ASP A 338 12.89 2.45 3.98
N ASP A 339 12.58 3.24 2.93
CA ASP A 339 11.63 2.86 1.90
C ASP A 339 12.14 1.65 1.08
N GLN A 340 11.22 0.89 0.52
CA GLN A 340 11.52 -0.32 -0.26
C GLN A 340 10.51 -0.51 -1.39
N VAL A 341 10.93 -1.11 -2.50
CA VAL A 341 9.97 -1.61 -3.50
C VAL A 341 9.04 -2.60 -2.81
N ALA A 342 7.74 -2.44 -2.99
CA ALA A 342 6.77 -3.36 -2.40
C ALA A 342 6.95 -4.77 -3.00
N ASP A 343 6.94 -5.80 -2.14
CA ASP A 343 7.18 -7.18 -2.58
C ASP A 343 6.19 -7.63 -3.65
N PHE A 344 4.93 -7.18 -3.58
CA PHE A 344 3.92 -7.49 -4.58
C PHE A 344 4.10 -6.73 -5.91
N SER A 345 4.88 -5.64 -5.96
CA SER A 345 5.03 -4.86 -7.19
C SER A 345 5.63 -5.71 -8.30
N SER A 346 4.92 -5.82 -9.42
CA SER A 346 5.39 -6.55 -10.60
C SER A 346 6.70 -5.97 -11.14
N ARG A 347 7.55 -6.84 -11.67
CA ARG A 347 8.92 -6.55 -12.10
C ARG A 347 9.17 -6.98 -13.53
N GLY A 348 10.06 -6.24 -14.19
CA GLY A 348 10.54 -6.59 -15.51
C GLY A 348 11.48 -7.79 -15.55
N PRO A 349 12.10 -8.04 -16.72
CA PRO A 349 11.78 -7.40 -18.01
C PRO A 349 10.39 -7.79 -18.52
N THR A 350 9.84 -7.00 -19.45
CA THR A 350 8.64 -7.40 -20.20
C THR A 350 8.93 -8.59 -21.11
N ILE A 351 7.89 -9.16 -21.75
CA ILE A 351 8.04 -10.24 -22.74
C ILE A 351 8.95 -9.81 -23.91
N ASP A 352 8.98 -8.51 -24.22
CA ASP A 352 9.85 -7.91 -25.25
C ASP A 352 11.24 -7.50 -24.72
N GLY A 353 11.57 -7.81 -23.48
CA GLY A 353 12.85 -7.48 -22.85
C GLY A 353 12.98 -6.03 -22.39
N LEU A 354 11.91 -5.23 -22.39
CA LEU A 354 11.95 -3.84 -21.91
C LEU A 354 12.10 -3.78 -20.38
N ALA A 355 12.86 -2.81 -19.92
CA ALA A 355 12.92 -2.48 -18.50
C ALA A 355 11.63 -1.77 -18.08
N LYS A 356 10.85 -2.42 -17.24
CA LYS A 356 9.63 -1.92 -16.60
C LYS A 356 9.62 -2.38 -15.14
N PRO A 357 8.95 -1.67 -14.21
CA PRO A 357 8.15 -0.46 -14.41
C PRO A 357 9.00 0.71 -14.91
N ASP A 358 8.36 1.80 -15.38
CA ASP A 358 9.10 3.01 -15.75
C ASP A 358 9.56 3.79 -14.50
N ILE A 359 8.71 3.82 -13.45
CA ILE A 359 8.89 4.65 -12.27
C ILE A 359 8.14 4.03 -11.06
N LEU A 360 8.54 4.38 -9.85
CA LEU A 360 7.88 3.99 -8.62
C LEU A 360 7.12 5.16 -7.98
N SER A 361 6.02 4.83 -7.31
CA SER A 361 5.21 5.77 -6.52
C SER A 361 4.68 5.08 -5.26
N PRO A 362 4.27 5.79 -4.19
CA PRO A 362 3.72 5.17 -3.00
C PRO A 362 2.54 4.26 -3.32
N GLY A 363 2.54 3.03 -2.80
CA GLY A 363 1.49 2.04 -3.11
C GLY A 363 1.12 1.13 -1.94
N VAL A 364 1.61 1.39 -0.72
CA VAL A 364 1.35 0.55 0.44
C VAL A 364 0.62 1.34 1.52
N ASN A 365 -0.49 0.79 2.01
CA ASN A 365 -1.34 1.38 3.05
C ASN A 365 -1.85 2.80 2.69
N ILE A 366 -2.19 3.02 1.45
CA ILE A 366 -2.68 4.31 0.97
C ILE A 366 -4.12 4.52 1.44
N VAL A 367 -4.38 5.64 2.12
CA VAL A 367 -5.73 6.04 2.55
C VAL A 367 -6.34 6.98 1.54
N SER A 368 -7.48 6.60 1.02
CA SER A 368 -8.22 7.41 0.07
C SER A 368 -9.73 7.25 0.24
N LEU A 369 -10.49 7.71 -0.74
CA LEU A 369 -11.94 7.83 -0.64
C LEU A 369 -12.63 6.48 -0.57
N ARG A 370 -13.62 6.39 0.31
CA ARG A 370 -14.48 5.24 0.48
C ARG A 370 -15.76 5.39 -0.35
N SER A 371 -16.13 4.36 -1.09
CA SER A 371 -17.48 4.21 -1.64
C SER A 371 -18.34 3.40 -0.64
N PRO A 372 -19.26 4.03 0.08
CA PRO A 372 -20.06 3.33 1.10
C PRO A 372 -20.92 2.23 0.50
N ASN A 373 -21.04 1.10 1.22
CA ASN A 373 -21.82 -0.08 0.80
C ASN A 373 -21.34 -0.77 -0.48
N SER A 374 -20.17 -0.42 -1.00
CA SER A 374 -19.51 -1.09 -2.10
C SER A 374 -19.05 -2.51 -1.72
N TYR A 375 -18.58 -3.28 -2.68
CA TYR A 375 -18.08 -4.64 -2.43
C TYR A 375 -16.88 -4.64 -1.47
N LEU A 376 -15.86 -3.83 -1.73
CA LEU A 376 -14.67 -3.74 -0.86
C LEU A 376 -15.03 -3.24 0.54
N ASP A 377 -15.91 -2.24 0.64
CA ASP A 377 -16.38 -1.72 1.92
C ASP A 377 -17.06 -2.78 2.79
N LYS A 378 -17.80 -3.71 2.18
CA LYS A 378 -18.44 -4.82 2.90
C LYS A 378 -17.48 -5.93 3.29
N GLN A 379 -16.51 -6.23 2.42
CA GLN A 379 -15.54 -7.31 2.62
C GLN A 379 -14.47 -6.95 3.64
N TYR A 380 -13.95 -5.72 3.58
CA TYR A 380 -12.78 -5.30 4.36
C TYR A 380 -13.13 -4.17 5.34
N LYS A 381 -14.04 -4.43 6.28
CA LYS A 381 -14.50 -3.43 7.25
C LYS A 381 -13.40 -2.83 8.11
N ASN A 382 -12.34 -3.59 8.35
CA ASN A 382 -11.14 -3.17 9.09
C ASN A 382 -10.22 -2.23 8.30
N ALA A 383 -10.42 -2.11 6.97
CA ALA A 383 -9.70 -1.16 6.13
C ALA A 383 -10.36 0.23 6.11
N ARG A 384 -11.51 0.40 6.77
CA ARG A 384 -12.16 1.70 6.92
C ARG A 384 -11.34 2.62 7.81
N VAL A 385 -11.16 3.84 7.35
CA VAL A 385 -10.51 4.91 8.10
C VAL A 385 -11.53 6.04 8.26
N ASP A 386 -11.89 6.33 9.50
CA ASP A 386 -13.03 7.19 9.80
C ASP A 386 -14.31 6.73 9.05
N ASN A 387 -15.19 7.67 8.69
CA ASN A 387 -16.43 7.35 7.97
C ASN A 387 -16.30 7.44 6.44
N ASP A 388 -15.37 8.25 5.95
CA ASP A 388 -15.32 8.69 4.56
C ASP A 388 -14.12 8.11 3.79
N TYR A 389 -13.22 7.37 4.46
CA TYR A 389 -11.96 6.90 3.87
C TYR A 389 -11.79 5.38 4.00
N PHE A 390 -10.84 4.87 3.21
CA PHE A 390 -10.54 3.45 3.12
C PHE A 390 -9.05 3.26 2.80
N SER A 391 -8.40 2.24 3.35
CA SER A 391 -6.98 1.95 3.11
C SER A 391 -6.80 0.76 2.18
N LEU A 392 -5.99 0.93 1.13
CA LEU A 392 -5.61 -0.12 0.20
C LEU A 392 -4.11 -0.14 -0.06
N SER A 393 -3.61 -1.28 -0.56
CA SER A 393 -2.25 -1.43 -1.04
C SER A 393 -2.27 -2.08 -2.43
N GLY A 394 -1.41 -1.61 -3.33
CA GLY A 394 -1.30 -2.11 -4.69
C GLY A 394 -0.60 -1.10 -5.61
N THR A 395 -0.09 -1.56 -6.74
CA THR A 395 0.31 -0.68 -7.84
C THR A 395 -0.88 0.15 -8.34
N SER A 396 -2.08 -0.29 -8.03
CA SER A 396 -3.35 0.43 -8.25
C SER A 396 -3.43 1.77 -7.51
N MET A 397 -2.76 1.94 -6.37
CA MET A 397 -2.71 3.20 -5.61
C MET A 397 -1.53 4.06 -6.07
N ALA A 398 -0.42 3.43 -6.41
CA ALA A 398 0.76 4.10 -6.96
C ALA A 398 0.47 4.83 -8.29
N THR A 399 -0.32 4.20 -9.14
CA THR A 399 -0.69 4.69 -10.48
C THR A 399 -1.43 6.04 -10.44
N PRO A 400 -2.53 6.22 -9.71
CA PRO A 400 -3.24 7.50 -9.64
C PRO A 400 -2.44 8.59 -8.92
N ILE A 401 -1.55 8.25 -7.99
CA ILE A 401 -0.60 9.20 -7.38
C ILE A 401 0.33 9.76 -8.47
N CYS A 402 0.92 8.90 -9.30
CA CYS A 402 1.75 9.31 -10.44
C CYS A 402 0.94 10.14 -11.46
N ALA A 403 -0.31 9.75 -11.76
CA ALA A 403 -1.22 10.50 -12.62
C ALA A 403 -1.52 11.90 -12.05
N GLY A 404 -1.66 12.03 -10.74
CA GLY A 404 -1.80 13.32 -10.08
C GLY A 404 -0.55 14.19 -10.23
N ILE A 405 0.65 13.63 -10.14
CA ILE A 405 1.91 14.36 -10.40
C ILE A 405 1.93 14.82 -11.89
N ALA A 406 1.55 13.96 -12.82
CA ALA A 406 1.43 14.36 -14.24
C ALA A 406 0.44 15.52 -14.43
N ALA A 407 -0.64 15.60 -13.66
CA ALA A 407 -1.57 16.72 -13.68
C ALA A 407 -0.93 18.03 -13.17
N LEU A 408 -0.08 17.97 -12.14
CA LEU A 408 0.67 19.15 -11.67
C LEU A 408 1.67 19.62 -12.71
N ILE A 409 2.36 18.71 -13.39
CA ILE A 409 3.27 19.02 -14.51
C ILE A 409 2.51 19.72 -15.64
N LEU A 410 1.36 19.18 -16.06
CA LEU A 410 0.54 19.78 -17.13
C LEU A 410 -0.08 21.12 -16.72
N GLN A 411 -0.44 21.31 -15.45
CA GLN A 411 -0.89 22.63 -14.98
C GLN A 411 0.22 23.67 -15.11
N SER A 412 1.44 23.33 -14.73
CA SER A 412 2.61 24.22 -14.83
C SER A 412 3.06 24.42 -16.28
N HIS A 413 2.88 23.40 -17.14
CA HIS A 413 3.36 23.37 -18.51
C HIS A 413 2.30 22.80 -19.47
N PRO A 414 1.24 23.57 -19.82
CA PRO A 414 0.05 23.04 -20.51
C PRO A 414 0.30 22.55 -21.95
N THR A 415 1.43 22.87 -22.55
CA THR A 415 1.77 22.52 -23.94
C THR A 415 2.65 21.29 -24.08
N LEU A 416 2.98 20.60 -22.97
CA LEU A 416 3.79 19.39 -23.03
C LEU A 416 3.01 18.25 -23.68
N THR A 417 3.72 17.50 -24.52
CA THR A 417 3.24 16.23 -25.08
C THR A 417 3.31 15.12 -24.02
N PRO A 418 2.59 14.01 -24.19
CA PRO A 418 2.73 12.84 -23.31
C PRO A 418 4.18 12.37 -23.14
N ASP A 419 4.97 12.32 -24.21
CA ASP A 419 6.39 11.95 -24.16
C ASP A 419 7.19 12.91 -23.28
N GLN A 420 6.95 14.20 -23.38
CA GLN A 420 7.62 15.20 -22.56
C GLN A 420 7.23 15.12 -21.08
N VAL A 421 5.96 14.80 -20.78
CA VAL A 421 5.51 14.54 -19.40
C VAL A 421 6.20 13.29 -18.84
N LYS A 422 6.22 12.18 -19.61
CA LYS A 422 6.94 10.96 -19.25
C LYS A 422 8.42 11.24 -19.03
N GLN A 423 9.07 11.94 -19.96
CA GLN A 423 10.48 12.29 -19.86
C GLN A 423 10.79 13.05 -18.57
N ARG A 424 9.97 14.05 -18.20
CA ARG A 424 10.15 14.80 -16.94
C ARG A 424 10.07 13.89 -15.72
N LEU A 425 9.05 13.04 -15.64
CA LEU A 425 8.91 12.09 -14.55
C LEU A 425 10.13 11.18 -14.42
N LEU A 426 10.64 10.65 -15.54
CA LEU A 426 11.73 9.69 -15.54
C LEU A 426 13.10 10.31 -15.29
N GLU A 427 13.38 11.51 -15.87
CA GLU A 427 14.67 12.18 -15.71
C GLU A 427 14.84 12.81 -14.31
N THR A 428 13.73 13.07 -13.61
CA THR A 428 13.76 13.66 -12.27
C THR A 428 13.52 12.66 -11.13
N ALA A 429 13.22 11.41 -11.49
CA ALA A 429 13.05 10.34 -10.51
C ALA A 429 14.31 10.15 -9.65
N GLU A 430 14.12 9.87 -8.38
CA GLU A 430 15.19 9.58 -7.44
C GLU A 430 15.64 8.13 -7.62
N ASN A 431 16.82 7.94 -8.19
CA ASN A 431 17.42 6.62 -8.37
C ASN A 431 17.97 6.10 -7.04
N TRP A 432 17.64 4.86 -6.69
CA TRP A 432 18.08 4.20 -5.46
C TRP A 432 19.09 3.08 -5.70
N ASP A 433 19.70 3.06 -6.87
CA ASP A 433 20.69 2.06 -7.28
C ASP A 433 20.18 0.60 -7.19
N LEU A 434 18.85 0.43 -7.33
CA LEU A 434 18.23 -0.88 -7.45
C LEU A 434 18.21 -1.33 -8.93
N PRO A 435 18.01 -2.64 -9.20
CA PRO A 435 17.87 -3.13 -10.55
C PRO A 435 16.79 -2.37 -11.35
N PRO A 436 17.04 -2.02 -12.63
CA PRO A 436 16.06 -1.30 -13.46
C PRO A 436 14.72 -2.04 -13.62
N TYR A 437 14.70 -3.36 -13.46
CA TYR A 437 13.48 -4.17 -13.50
C TYR A 437 12.63 -4.04 -12.23
N ASP A 438 13.21 -3.57 -11.14
CA ASP A 438 12.53 -3.35 -9.86
C ASP A 438 12.03 -1.91 -9.73
N GLN A 439 12.89 -0.92 -10.02
CA GLN A 439 12.62 0.50 -9.77
C GLN A 439 12.33 1.34 -11.02
N GLY A 440 12.62 0.85 -12.23
CA GLY A 440 12.63 1.68 -13.43
C GLY A 440 13.69 2.76 -13.34
N LYS A 441 13.30 4.03 -13.43
CA LYS A 441 14.17 5.20 -13.23
C LYS A 441 14.26 5.64 -11.77
N GLY A 442 13.46 5.03 -10.88
CA GLY A 442 13.45 5.33 -9.46
C GLY A 442 12.11 5.86 -8.96
N TYR A 443 12.14 6.60 -7.87
CA TYR A 443 10.98 7.08 -7.14
C TYR A 443 10.53 8.47 -7.60
N CYS A 444 9.22 8.69 -7.76
CA CYS A 444 8.66 9.96 -8.19
C CYS A 444 9.12 11.13 -7.31
N ASP A 445 9.54 12.24 -7.95
CA ASP A 445 9.86 13.52 -7.32
C ASP A 445 9.03 14.62 -8.00
N ALA A 446 7.92 15.01 -7.39
CA ALA A 446 6.99 15.99 -7.97
C ALA A 446 7.61 17.38 -8.08
N GLU A 447 8.45 17.77 -7.11
CA GLU A 447 9.13 19.07 -7.11
C GLU A 447 10.04 19.20 -8.32
N LYS A 448 10.95 18.27 -8.48
CA LYS A 448 11.89 18.29 -9.62
C LYS A 448 11.18 18.15 -10.96
N ALA A 449 10.12 17.32 -11.04
CA ALA A 449 9.39 17.10 -12.28
C ALA A 449 8.65 18.36 -12.76
N VAL A 450 8.14 19.17 -11.83
CA VAL A 450 7.49 20.46 -12.14
C VAL A 450 8.52 21.52 -12.51
N ASP A 451 9.62 21.62 -11.76
CA ASP A 451 10.64 22.67 -11.91
C ASP A 451 11.60 22.44 -13.10
N MET A 452 11.61 21.23 -13.66
CA MET A 452 12.51 20.92 -14.79
C MET A 452 12.31 21.91 -15.95
N PRO A 453 13.37 22.60 -16.41
CA PRO A 453 13.27 23.52 -17.52
C PRO A 453 12.83 22.81 -18.81
N LYS A 454 12.15 23.52 -19.72
CA LYS A 454 11.90 22.97 -21.06
C LYS A 454 13.23 22.80 -21.76
N LYS A 455 13.55 21.59 -22.20
CA LYS A 455 14.63 21.40 -23.17
C LYS A 455 14.22 22.09 -24.48
N GLN A 456 15.03 23.03 -24.94
CA GLN A 456 14.84 23.74 -26.20
C GLN A 456 14.90 22.79 -27.39
#